data_bfe134a211ebcb9633e528eaccc22173
#
_entry.id   bfe134a211ebcb9633e528eaccc22173
#
_cell.length_a   1.000
_cell.length_b   1.000
_cell.length_c   1.000
_cell.angle_alpha   90.00
_cell.angle_beta   90.00
_cell.angle_gamma   90.00
#
_symmetry.space_group_name_H-M   'P 1'
#
loop_
_entity.id
_entity.type
_entity.pdbx_description
1 polymer ?
#
loop_
_entity_poly.entity_id
_entity_poly.type
_entity_poly.pdbx_seq_one_letter_code
_entity_poly.pdbx_strand_id
1 'polypeptide(L)'
;FQEAGRAGRDGEKAYAVLLCNNADVTKLSKRISDNFPDKDYIKKVYEHLAYFYQIATGSGYGLTFEFNIDKFCHTFGHFPIQVEAALHILTRAGYIDYIEEQENASRVRFLTERDNLYLLKNNSETEDKLIIALLRNYSGLFSDYNFVDESFLAQETDLTSHEVYQTLKLLAHKNIIGFIPRKRTPYIRYTQRREDSEHLFFPKEIYEELKDRFEKQIKAMTEYFSSDDTCRSRMLLGYFGENSDHDCGTCDVCLQRDKKLVNDDTIAATEAEILALLADKHRHHITELNSIRRPYEQIDAALSSLINEEKIFQEDGMLFVD
;
A
#
# COMPACT_ATOMS: atom_id res chain seq x y z
N PHE A 1 9.13 3.63 5.17
CA PHE A 1 9.78 3.68 6.51
C PHE A 1 9.25 2.59 7.44
N GLN A 2 7.95 2.52 7.69
CA GLN A 2 7.37 1.53 8.63
C GLN A 2 7.67 0.09 8.25
N GLU A 3 7.69 -0.25 6.98
CA GLU A 3 7.99 -1.61 6.51
C GLU A 3 9.48 -1.93 6.63
N ALA A 4 10.36 -1.01 6.23
CA ALA A 4 11.79 -1.15 6.41
C ALA A 4 12.18 -1.29 7.90
N GLY A 5 11.53 -0.57 8.79
CA GLY A 5 11.76 -0.62 10.23
C GLY A 5 11.26 -1.88 10.94
N ARG A 6 10.68 -2.84 10.21
CA ARG A 6 10.31 -4.16 10.77
C ARG A 6 11.46 -5.16 10.74
N ALA A 7 12.46 -4.94 9.88
CA ALA A 7 13.64 -5.79 9.76
C ALA A 7 14.67 -5.50 10.88
N GLY A 8 15.45 -6.50 11.29
CA GLY A 8 16.53 -6.36 12.25
C GLY A 8 16.09 -6.11 13.70
N ARG A 9 14.86 -6.44 14.10
CA ARG A 9 14.38 -6.28 15.48
C ARG A 9 15.02 -7.26 16.48
N ASP A 10 15.57 -8.33 15.97
CA ASP A 10 16.35 -9.35 16.70
C ASP A 10 17.80 -8.93 16.95
N GLY A 11 18.23 -7.76 16.46
CA GLY A 11 19.60 -7.26 16.51
C GLY A 11 20.51 -7.82 15.42
N GLU A 12 20.01 -8.69 14.56
CA GLU A 12 20.74 -9.24 13.44
C GLU A 12 20.77 -8.27 12.24
N LYS A 13 21.77 -8.43 11.38
CA LYS A 13 21.90 -7.59 10.18
C LYS A 13 20.77 -7.85 9.20
N ALA A 14 19.99 -6.82 8.90
CA ALA A 14 18.90 -6.90 7.96
C ALA A 14 19.04 -5.88 6.82
N TYR A 15 18.44 -6.19 5.67
CA TYR A 15 18.47 -5.33 4.49
C TYR A 15 17.05 -4.88 4.13
N ALA A 16 16.89 -3.59 3.93
CA ALA A 16 15.69 -3.02 3.31
C ALA A 16 15.99 -2.73 1.83
N VAL A 17 15.32 -3.45 0.93
CA VAL A 17 15.53 -3.34 -0.52
C VAL A 17 14.31 -2.72 -1.16
N LEU A 18 14.50 -1.60 -1.87
CA LEU A 18 13.47 -0.96 -2.69
C LEU A 18 13.70 -1.34 -4.16
N LEU A 19 12.73 -2.04 -4.75
CA LEU A 19 12.71 -2.33 -6.18
C LEU A 19 12.00 -1.19 -6.91
N CYS A 20 12.72 -0.46 -7.74
CA CYS A 20 12.19 0.68 -8.49
C CYS A 20 12.85 0.79 -9.87
N ASN A 21 12.13 1.43 -10.80
CA ASN A 21 12.61 1.74 -12.13
C ASN A 21 12.04 3.09 -12.61
N ASN A 22 12.52 3.58 -13.76
CA ASN A 22 12.08 4.87 -14.30
C ASN A 22 10.58 4.94 -14.64
N ALA A 23 9.93 3.80 -14.92
CA ALA A 23 8.49 3.78 -15.16
C ALA A 23 7.69 4.05 -13.86
N ASP A 24 8.27 3.77 -12.70
CA ASP A 24 7.61 4.02 -11.41
C ASP A 24 7.54 5.52 -11.10
N VAL A 25 8.50 6.32 -11.56
CA VAL A 25 8.44 7.81 -11.49
C VAL A 25 7.21 8.31 -12.23
N THR A 26 7.01 7.83 -13.46
CA THR A 26 5.85 8.22 -14.27
C THR A 26 4.53 7.80 -13.63
N LYS A 27 4.46 6.58 -13.08
CA LYS A 27 3.28 6.09 -12.36
C LYS A 27 2.99 6.90 -11.10
N LEU A 28 4.02 7.23 -10.31
CA LEU A 28 3.87 8.06 -9.11
C LEU A 28 3.39 9.47 -9.46
N SER A 29 3.96 10.09 -10.51
CA SER A 29 3.53 11.41 -10.99
C SER A 29 2.08 11.39 -11.46
N LYS A 30 1.65 10.33 -12.15
CA LYS A 30 0.25 10.16 -12.59
C LYS A 30 -0.71 10.08 -11.40
N ARG A 31 -0.30 9.51 -10.26
CA ARG A 31 -1.14 9.46 -9.05
C ARG A 31 -1.57 10.84 -8.57
N ILE A 32 -0.82 11.90 -8.85
CA ILE A 32 -1.20 13.26 -8.46
C ILE A 32 -2.48 13.66 -9.20
N SER A 33 -2.51 13.52 -10.53
CA SER A 33 -3.69 13.85 -11.34
C SER A 33 -4.87 12.89 -11.09
N ASP A 34 -4.59 11.65 -10.75
CA ASP A 34 -5.62 10.65 -10.45
C ASP A 34 -6.30 10.93 -9.09
N ASN A 35 -5.55 11.37 -8.05
CA ASN A 35 -6.10 11.67 -6.73
C ASN A 35 -6.61 13.12 -6.58
N PHE A 36 -6.09 14.04 -7.38
CA PHE A 36 -6.48 15.45 -7.40
C PHE A 36 -6.80 15.87 -8.84
N PRO A 37 -7.92 15.38 -9.40
CA PRO A 37 -8.38 15.83 -10.71
C PRO A 37 -8.72 17.32 -10.67
N ASP A 38 -8.68 17.99 -11.81
CA ASP A 38 -8.96 19.42 -11.91
C ASP A 38 -10.35 19.77 -11.35
N LYS A 39 -10.47 20.96 -10.77
CA LYS A 39 -11.72 21.43 -10.17
C LYS A 39 -12.90 21.38 -11.15
N ASP A 40 -12.66 21.70 -12.42
CA ASP A 40 -13.68 21.61 -13.46
C ASP A 40 -14.15 20.17 -13.69
N TYR A 41 -13.24 19.19 -13.59
CA TYR A 41 -13.62 17.79 -13.64
C TYR A 41 -14.48 17.38 -12.43
N ILE A 42 -14.11 17.84 -11.21
CA ILE A 42 -14.91 17.58 -10.00
C ILE A 42 -16.31 18.17 -10.12
N LYS A 43 -16.43 19.40 -10.62
CA LYS A 43 -17.71 20.04 -10.91
C LYS A 43 -18.53 19.24 -11.92
N LYS A 44 -17.89 18.76 -12.97
CA LYS A 44 -18.53 17.91 -13.99
C LYS A 44 -19.03 16.58 -13.42
N VAL A 45 -18.26 15.95 -12.54
CA VAL A 45 -18.69 14.72 -11.83
C VAL A 45 -19.93 15.01 -10.97
N TYR A 46 -19.96 16.11 -10.23
CA TYR A 46 -21.11 16.52 -9.43
C TYR A 46 -22.37 16.77 -10.28
N GLU A 47 -22.21 17.43 -11.42
CA GLU A 47 -23.29 17.66 -12.37
C GLU A 47 -23.82 16.34 -12.95
N HIS A 48 -22.92 15.44 -13.36
CA HIS A 48 -23.27 14.13 -13.89
C HIS A 48 -23.95 13.25 -12.83
N LEU A 49 -23.59 13.36 -11.54
CA LEU A 49 -24.35 12.69 -10.46
C LEU A 49 -25.79 13.17 -10.40
N ALA A 50 -25.98 14.47 -10.52
CA ALA A 50 -27.32 15.02 -10.50
C ALA A 50 -28.16 14.57 -11.71
N TYR A 51 -27.57 14.45 -12.89
CA TYR A 51 -28.22 13.86 -14.06
C TYR A 51 -28.51 12.38 -13.88
N PHE A 52 -27.55 11.62 -13.32
CA PHE A 52 -27.69 10.19 -13.10
C PHE A 52 -28.86 9.84 -12.18
N TYR A 53 -29.08 10.66 -11.14
CA TYR A 53 -30.17 10.50 -10.18
C TYR A 53 -31.38 11.42 -10.44
N GLN A 54 -31.35 12.18 -11.52
CA GLN A 54 -32.45 13.09 -11.94
C GLN A 54 -32.82 14.11 -10.84
N ILE A 55 -31.80 14.71 -10.19
CA ILE A 55 -31.99 15.68 -9.12
C ILE A 55 -32.04 17.08 -9.72
N ALA A 56 -33.11 17.83 -9.47
CA ALA A 56 -33.24 19.22 -9.90
C ALA A 56 -32.40 20.15 -9.02
N THR A 57 -31.92 21.27 -9.57
CA THR A 57 -31.25 22.33 -8.81
C THR A 57 -32.17 22.83 -7.69
N GLY A 58 -31.60 23.05 -6.49
CA GLY A 58 -32.34 23.47 -5.29
C GLY A 58 -33.06 22.32 -4.56
N SER A 59 -32.95 21.08 -5.03
CA SER A 59 -33.52 19.88 -4.41
C SER A 59 -32.45 18.89 -3.95
N GLY A 60 -32.84 17.71 -3.48
CA GLY A 60 -31.93 16.57 -3.22
C GLY A 60 -31.42 16.46 -1.78
N TYR A 61 -31.60 17.45 -0.92
CA TYR A 61 -31.15 17.38 0.47
C TYR A 61 -31.67 16.12 1.18
N GLY A 62 -30.72 15.37 1.77
CA GLY A 62 -31.01 14.14 2.52
C GLY A 62 -31.33 12.90 1.66
N LEU A 63 -31.43 13.04 0.33
CA LEU A 63 -31.66 11.90 -0.54
C LEU A 63 -30.40 11.01 -0.60
N THR A 64 -30.63 9.72 -0.51
CA THR A 64 -29.57 8.68 -0.51
C THR A 64 -29.83 7.71 -1.66
N PHE A 65 -28.78 7.42 -2.43
CA PHE A 65 -28.84 6.55 -3.61
C PHE A 65 -27.75 5.48 -3.55
N GLU A 66 -28.08 4.27 -3.97
CA GLU A 66 -27.05 3.27 -4.26
C GLU A 66 -26.20 3.76 -5.45
N PHE A 67 -24.87 3.65 -5.30
CA PHE A 67 -23.93 4.09 -6.33
C PHE A 67 -23.18 2.92 -6.94
N ASN A 68 -23.29 2.79 -8.26
CA ASN A 68 -22.50 1.84 -9.03
C ASN A 68 -21.53 2.64 -9.91
N ILE A 69 -20.25 2.63 -9.52
CA ILE A 69 -19.21 3.42 -10.19
C ILE A 69 -19.01 2.98 -11.64
N ASP A 70 -19.06 1.68 -11.93
CA ASP A 70 -18.83 1.16 -13.27
C ASP A 70 -19.95 1.64 -14.22
N LYS A 71 -21.20 1.56 -13.76
CA LYS A 71 -22.35 2.05 -14.51
C LYS A 71 -22.28 3.55 -14.74
N PHE A 72 -21.89 4.32 -13.71
CA PHE A 72 -21.73 5.77 -13.80
C PHE A 72 -20.63 6.14 -14.81
N CYS A 73 -19.45 5.52 -14.67
CA CYS A 73 -18.30 5.76 -15.55
C CYS A 73 -18.62 5.39 -17.00
N HIS A 74 -19.30 4.27 -17.23
CA HIS A 74 -19.71 3.86 -18.56
C HIS A 74 -20.72 4.85 -19.16
N THR A 75 -21.66 5.37 -18.36
CA THR A 75 -22.71 6.30 -18.84
C THR A 75 -22.13 7.65 -19.29
N PHE A 76 -21.13 8.16 -18.58
CA PHE A 76 -20.60 9.52 -18.80
C PHE A 76 -19.18 9.55 -19.36
N GLY A 77 -18.57 8.40 -19.63
CA GLY A 77 -17.21 8.33 -20.20
C GLY A 77 -16.11 8.73 -19.20
N HIS A 78 -16.26 8.38 -17.93
CA HIS A 78 -15.29 8.66 -16.88
C HIS A 78 -14.38 7.49 -16.57
N PHE A 79 -13.27 7.77 -15.88
CA PHE A 79 -12.39 6.75 -15.30
C PHE A 79 -12.68 6.59 -13.80
N PRO A 80 -12.84 5.35 -13.28
CA PRO A 80 -13.24 5.10 -11.88
C PRO A 80 -12.35 5.81 -10.86
N ILE A 81 -11.03 5.74 -10.99
CA ILE A 81 -10.07 6.34 -10.05
C ILE A 81 -10.30 7.85 -9.88
N GLN A 82 -10.51 8.57 -10.99
CA GLN A 82 -10.74 10.01 -10.96
C GLN A 82 -12.14 10.35 -10.41
N VAL A 83 -13.14 9.51 -10.67
CA VAL A 83 -14.47 9.68 -10.08
C VAL A 83 -14.43 9.49 -8.58
N GLU A 84 -13.78 8.44 -8.07
CA GLU A 84 -13.61 8.22 -6.62
C GLU A 84 -12.91 9.41 -5.96
N ALA A 85 -11.81 9.89 -6.55
CA ALA A 85 -11.12 11.08 -6.05
C ALA A 85 -12.03 12.31 -6.01
N ALA A 86 -12.83 12.54 -7.06
CA ALA A 86 -13.79 13.62 -7.11
C ALA A 86 -14.88 13.49 -6.03
N LEU A 87 -15.41 12.26 -5.80
CA LEU A 87 -16.39 11.98 -4.77
C LEU A 87 -15.84 12.26 -3.36
N HIS A 88 -14.59 11.86 -3.10
CA HIS A 88 -13.93 12.17 -1.83
C HIS A 88 -13.74 13.67 -1.61
N ILE A 89 -13.38 14.43 -2.64
CA ILE A 89 -13.24 15.88 -2.56
C ILE A 89 -14.60 16.54 -2.33
N LEU A 90 -15.66 16.11 -3.04
CA LEU A 90 -17.02 16.58 -2.84
C LEU A 90 -17.54 16.27 -1.43
N THR A 91 -17.19 15.11 -0.88
CA THR A 91 -17.51 14.71 0.49
C THR A 91 -16.82 15.63 1.51
N ARG A 92 -15.53 15.87 1.34
CA ARG A 92 -14.77 16.80 2.21
C ARG A 92 -15.28 18.23 2.13
N ALA A 93 -15.74 18.65 0.94
CA ALA A 93 -16.34 19.96 0.73
C ALA A 93 -17.78 20.06 1.25
N GLY A 94 -18.38 18.95 1.70
CA GLY A 94 -19.70 18.92 2.33
C GLY A 94 -20.86 18.99 1.33
N TYR A 95 -20.66 18.68 0.05
CA TYR A 95 -21.75 18.62 -0.95
C TYR A 95 -22.49 17.32 -0.93
N ILE A 96 -21.77 16.23 -0.69
CA ILE A 96 -22.30 14.87 -0.61
C ILE A 96 -21.61 14.11 0.54
N ASP A 97 -22.17 12.99 0.95
CA ASP A 97 -21.45 11.92 1.66
C ASP A 97 -21.29 10.74 0.68
N TYR A 98 -20.08 10.37 0.36
CA TYR A 98 -19.76 9.14 -0.34
C TYR A 98 -19.34 8.07 0.67
N ILE A 99 -20.17 7.05 0.80
CA ILE A 99 -19.98 5.94 1.74
C ILE A 99 -19.63 4.71 0.91
N GLU A 100 -18.36 4.35 0.89
CA GLU A 100 -17.81 3.29 0.04
C GLU A 100 -18.35 1.89 0.37
N GLU A 101 -18.46 1.59 1.64
CA GLU A 101 -19.00 0.33 2.11
C GLU A 101 -19.81 0.54 3.40
N GLN A 102 -21.12 0.41 3.32
CA GLN A 102 -21.89 0.05 4.51
C GLN A 102 -21.88 -1.47 4.60
N GLU A 103 -21.21 -2.02 5.60
CA GLU A 103 -21.38 -3.41 5.98
C GLU A 103 -22.80 -3.61 6.53
N ASN A 104 -23.75 -3.67 5.63
CA ASN A 104 -25.06 -4.17 5.98
C ASN A 104 -24.91 -5.68 6.08
N ALA A 105 -24.80 -6.18 7.31
CA ALA A 105 -24.83 -7.61 7.57
C ALA A 105 -26.06 -8.23 6.90
N SER A 106 -25.95 -9.45 6.47
CA SER A 106 -27.08 -10.22 5.95
C SER A 106 -28.20 -10.28 6.96
N ARG A 107 -29.44 -10.31 6.50
CA ARG A 107 -30.60 -10.40 7.37
C ARG A 107 -31.39 -11.64 7.03
N VAL A 108 -31.83 -12.33 8.08
CA VAL A 108 -32.62 -13.55 7.95
C VAL A 108 -33.86 -13.44 8.83
N ARG A 109 -34.98 -13.99 8.33
CA ARG A 109 -36.22 -14.21 9.07
C ARG A 109 -36.75 -15.58 8.71
N PHE A 110 -37.26 -16.37 9.65
CA PHE A 110 -38.01 -17.59 9.34
C PHE A 110 -39.40 -17.23 8.82
N LEU A 111 -39.76 -17.81 7.70
CA LEU A 111 -41.10 -17.71 7.09
C LEU A 111 -41.96 -18.89 7.51
N THR A 112 -41.33 -20.00 7.89
CA THR A 112 -41.95 -21.22 8.36
C THR A 112 -42.11 -21.16 9.88
N GLU A 113 -43.25 -21.59 10.43
CA GLU A 113 -43.48 -21.70 11.84
C GLU A 113 -42.51 -22.69 12.50
N ARG A 114 -42.19 -22.45 13.79
CA ARG A 114 -41.16 -23.23 14.50
C ARG A 114 -41.45 -24.73 14.53
N ASP A 115 -42.71 -25.13 14.69
CA ASP A 115 -43.09 -26.52 14.76
C ASP A 115 -42.98 -27.23 13.40
N ASN A 116 -43.17 -26.49 12.33
CA ASN A 116 -43.04 -27.01 10.96
C ASN A 116 -41.56 -27.21 10.53
N LEU A 117 -40.59 -26.55 11.17
CA LEU A 117 -39.16 -26.78 10.86
C LEU A 117 -38.72 -28.21 11.19
N TYR A 118 -39.27 -28.85 12.20
CA TYR A 118 -39.00 -30.25 12.54
C TYR A 118 -39.61 -31.26 11.58
N LEU A 119 -40.55 -30.83 10.75
CA LEU A 119 -41.24 -31.65 9.76
C LEU A 119 -40.58 -31.62 8.38
N LEU A 120 -39.53 -30.81 8.20
CA LEU A 120 -38.80 -30.68 6.93
C LEU A 120 -37.99 -31.97 6.66
N LYS A 121 -38.48 -32.85 5.80
CA LYS A 121 -37.86 -34.14 5.48
C LYS A 121 -36.85 -34.12 4.33
N ASN A 122 -36.72 -32.99 3.60
CA ASN A 122 -35.95 -32.88 2.37
C ASN A 122 -34.81 -31.85 2.44
N ASN A 123 -34.27 -31.60 3.63
CA ASN A 123 -33.11 -30.76 3.77
C ASN A 123 -31.82 -31.55 3.59
N SER A 124 -30.79 -30.92 3.08
CA SER A 124 -29.43 -31.46 3.12
C SER A 124 -28.82 -31.31 4.51
N GLU A 125 -27.77 -32.07 4.79
CA GLU A 125 -27.04 -31.94 6.07
C GLU A 125 -26.53 -30.51 6.31
N THR A 126 -26.09 -29.82 5.26
CA THR A 126 -25.63 -28.42 5.34
C THR A 126 -26.77 -27.46 5.67
N GLU A 127 -27.96 -27.68 5.11
CA GLU A 127 -29.17 -26.89 5.43
C GLU A 127 -29.57 -27.05 6.88
N ASP A 128 -29.59 -28.29 7.39
CA ASP A 128 -29.95 -28.56 8.78
C ASP A 128 -28.92 -27.98 9.76
N LYS A 129 -27.63 -28.09 9.49
CA LYS A 129 -26.57 -27.45 10.28
C LYS A 129 -26.77 -25.94 10.36
N LEU A 130 -27.05 -25.31 9.22
CA LEU A 130 -27.27 -23.86 9.16
C LEU A 130 -28.53 -23.41 9.89
N ILE A 131 -29.65 -24.13 9.73
CA ILE A 131 -30.90 -23.87 10.48
C ILE A 131 -30.63 -23.95 11.99
N ILE A 132 -29.96 -25.00 12.46
CA ILE A 132 -29.63 -25.17 13.88
C ILE A 132 -28.72 -24.04 14.37
N ALA A 133 -27.69 -23.65 13.61
CA ALA A 133 -26.81 -22.54 13.96
C ALA A 133 -27.58 -21.22 14.06
N LEU A 134 -28.49 -20.93 13.13
CA LEU A 134 -29.35 -19.76 13.17
C LEU A 134 -30.23 -19.74 14.42
N LEU A 135 -30.88 -20.87 14.74
CA LEU A 135 -31.77 -20.97 15.91
C LEU A 135 -31.04 -20.86 17.25
N ARG A 136 -29.79 -21.31 17.32
CA ARG A 136 -28.96 -21.27 18.53
C ARG A 136 -28.40 -19.89 18.82
N ASN A 137 -27.96 -19.21 17.80
CA ASN A 137 -27.15 -18.02 17.97
C ASN A 137 -27.92 -16.70 17.76
N TYR A 138 -29.10 -16.74 17.16
CA TYR A 138 -29.86 -15.53 16.85
C TYR A 138 -31.29 -15.63 17.39
N SER A 139 -31.66 -14.64 18.21
CA SER A 139 -33.02 -14.53 18.73
C SER A 139 -33.91 -13.70 17.81
N GLY A 140 -35.24 -13.88 17.89
CA GLY A 140 -36.21 -13.04 17.18
C GLY A 140 -36.39 -13.32 15.69
N LEU A 141 -35.73 -14.33 15.14
CA LEU A 141 -35.79 -14.67 13.70
C LEU A 141 -37.19 -15.05 13.20
N PHE A 142 -38.11 -15.43 14.08
CA PHE A 142 -39.50 -15.71 13.72
C PHE A 142 -40.39 -14.46 13.66
N SER A 143 -39.95 -13.40 14.36
CA SER A 143 -40.77 -12.17 14.47
C SER A 143 -40.40 -11.18 13.37
N ASP A 144 -39.11 -10.96 13.09
CA ASP A 144 -38.65 -9.97 12.12
C ASP A 144 -37.28 -10.38 11.54
N TYR A 145 -36.83 -9.63 10.52
CA TYR A 145 -35.50 -9.76 9.95
C TYR A 145 -34.43 -9.34 10.96
N ASN A 146 -33.56 -10.27 11.32
CA ASN A 146 -32.42 -10.01 12.20
C ASN A 146 -31.10 -10.10 11.44
N PHE A 147 -30.13 -9.30 11.87
CA PHE A 147 -28.79 -9.34 11.32
C PHE A 147 -28.09 -10.65 11.66
N VAL A 148 -27.44 -11.26 10.66
CA VAL A 148 -26.66 -12.48 10.81
C VAL A 148 -25.27 -12.26 10.23
N ASP A 149 -24.26 -12.81 10.91
CA ASP A 149 -22.86 -12.80 10.44
C ASP A 149 -22.56 -14.12 9.72
N GLU A 150 -22.37 -14.04 8.40
CA GLU A 150 -22.08 -15.22 7.57
C GLU A 150 -20.72 -15.85 7.93
N SER A 151 -19.74 -15.04 8.39
CA SER A 151 -18.43 -15.54 8.79
C SER A 151 -18.49 -16.32 10.09
N PHE A 152 -19.29 -15.83 11.04
CA PHE A 152 -19.57 -16.53 12.28
C PHE A 152 -20.34 -17.85 12.02
N LEU A 153 -21.37 -17.79 11.17
CA LEU A 153 -22.11 -19.01 10.78
C LEU A 153 -21.23 -20.03 10.07
N ALA A 154 -20.27 -19.57 9.28
CA ALA A 154 -19.29 -20.45 8.61
C ALA A 154 -18.43 -21.21 9.63
N GLN A 155 -17.97 -20.55 10.69
CA GLN A 155 -17.20 -21.18 11.77
C GLN A 155 -18.05 -22.16 12.59
N GLU A 156 -19.29 -21.82 12.92
CA GLU A 156 -20.19 -22.66 13.69
C GLU A 156 -20.65 -23.93 12.96
N THR A 157 -20.65 -23.91 11.64
CA THR A 157 -21.15 -25.02 10.79
C THR A 157 -20.05 -25.82 10.10
N ASP A 158 -18.79 -25.44 10.28
CA ASP A 158 -17.63 -25.97 9.52
C ASP A 158 -17.81 -25.83 7.98
N LEU A 159 -18.46 -24.77 7.55
CA LEU A 159 -18.67 -24.42 6.14
C LEU A 159 -17.80 -23.22 5.75
N THR A 160 -17.58 -23.04 4.45
CA THR A 160 -17.04 -21.80 3.93
C THR A 160 -18.11 -20.70 3.90
N SER A 161 -17.72 -19.43 3.96
CA SER A 161 -18.68 -18.29 3.83
C SER A 161 -19.46 -18.34 2.52
N HIS A 162 -18.86 -18.89 1.47
CA HIS A 162 -19.54 -19.09 0.19
C HIS A 162 -20.64 -20.15 0.28
N GLU A 163 -20.38 -21.28 0.95
CA GLU A 163 -21.36 -22.35 1.17
C GLU A 163 -22.51 -21.86 2.06
N VAL A 164 -22.21 -21.10 3.13
CA VAL A 164 -23.24 -20.45 3.98
C VAL A 164 -24.14 -19.56 3.12
N TYR A 165 -23.58 -18.68 2.30
CA TYR A 165 -24.33 -17.81 1.41
C TYR A 165 -25.23 -18.58 0.43
N GLN A 166 -24.70 -19.62 -0.21
CA GLN A 166 -25.46 -20.47 -1.13
C GLN A 166 -26.59 -21.21 -0.42
N THR A 167 -26.31 -21.74 0.78
CA THR A 167 -27.31 -22.45 1.60
C THR A 167 -28.41 -21.50 2.06
N LEU A 168 -28.10 -20.26 2.47
CA LEU A 168 -29.11 -19.24 2.78
C LEU A 168 -30.00 -18.93 1.56
N LYS A 169 -29.41 -18.83 0.37
CA LYS A 169 -30.19 -18.65 -0.88
C LYS A 169 -31.10 -19.84 -1.17
N LEU A 170 -30.62 -21.07 -0.96
CA LEU A 170 -31.43 -22.27 -1.17
C LEU A 170 -32.60 -22.33 -0.17
N LEU A 171 -32.36 -22.05 1.09
CA LEU A 171 -33.40 -21.99 2.12
C LEU A 171 -34.46 -20.90 1.82
N ALA A 172 -33.99 -19.75 1.27
CA ALA A 172 -34.89 -18.69 0.83
C ALA A 172 -35.73 -19.11 -0.40
N HIS A 173 -35.13 -19.80 -1.35
CA HIS A 173 -35.84 -20.34 -2.52
C HIS A 173 -36.89 -21.39 -2.13
N LYS A 174 -36.61 -22.16 -1.06
CA LYS A 174 -37.57 -23.12 -0.47
C LYS A 174 -38.66 -22.44 0.38
N ASN A 175 -38.67 -21.12 0.51
CA ASN A 175 -39.56 -20.33 1.37
C ASN A 175 -39.48 -20.74 2.85
N ILE A 176 -38.39 -21.31 3.32
CA ILE A 176 -38.13 -21.61 4.73
C ILE A 176 -37.74 -20.35 5.46
N ILE A 177 -36.90 -19.52 4.84
CA ILE A 177 -36.45 -18.24 5.38
C ILE A 177 -36.67 -17.11 4.36
N GLY A 178 -36.84 -15.90 4.85
CA GLY A 178 -36.60 -14.68 4.08
C GLY A 178 -35.12 -14.32 4.25
N PHE A 179 -34.42 -14.10 3.16
CA PHE A 179 -33.00 -13.77 3.16
C PHE A 179 -32.76 -12.48 2.40
N ILE A 180 -32.18 -11.50 3.08
CA ILE A 180 -31.69 -10.25 2.49
C ILE A 180 -30.17 -10.33 2.54
N PRO A 181 -29.50 -10.57 1.41
CA PRO A 181 -28.06 -10.74 1.39
C PRO A 181 -27.35 -9.45 1.74
N ARG A 182 -26.15 -9.57 2.33
CA ARG A 182 -25.20 -8.49 2.52
C ARG A 182 -24.97 -7.79 1.19
N LYS A 183 -25.32 -6.53 1.12
CA LYS A 183 -24.99 -5.68 -0.02
C LYS A 183 -23.79 -4.81 0.34
N ARG A 184 -22.71 -4.97 -0.37
CA ARG A 184 -21.56 -4.06 -0.37
C ARG A 184 -21.74 -3.05 -1.51
N THR A 185 -22.78 -2.27 -1.45
CA THR A 185 -23.01 -1.25 -2.46
C THR A 185 -22.70 0.11 -1.87
N PRO A 186 -21.77 0.88 -2.45
CA PRO A 186 -21.53 2.25 -2.06
C PRO A 186 -22.81 3.10 -2.15
N TYR A 187 -22.87 4.13 -1.33
CA TYR A 187 -24.00 5.07 -1.33
C TYR A 187 -23.51 6.49 -1.50
N ILE A 188 -24.30 7.31 -2.17
CA ILE A 188 -24.16 8.76 -2.22
C ILE A 188 -25.37 9.38 -1.56
N ARG A 189 -25.13 10.24 -0.57
CA ARG A 189 -26.15 11.04 0.08
C ARG A 189 -25.87 12.51 -0.16
N TYR A 190 -26.87 13.27 -0.61
CA TYR A 190 -26.76 14.71 -0.73
C TYR A 190 -26.91 15.36 0.66
N THR A 191 -25.86 16.03 1.11
CA THR A 191 -25.78 16.69 2.45
C THR A 191 -26.37 18.09 2.44
N GLN A 192 -26.57 18.64 1.24
CA GLN A 192 -27.21 19.91 1.02
C GLN A 192 -28.07 19.88 -0.24
N ARG A 193 -28.84 20.95 -0.50
CA ARG A 193 -29.58 21.06 -1.75
C ARG A 193 -28.60 21.16 -2.91
N ARG A 194 -28.92 20.50 -4.03
CA ARG A 194 -28.12 20.60 -5.23
C ARG A 194 -27.95 22.04 -5.65
N GLU A 195 -26.70 22.50 -5.73
CA GLU A 195 -26.31 23.76 -6.30
C GLU A 195 -25.97 23.61 -7.78
N ASP A 196 -25.88 24.74 -8.47
CA ASP A 196 -25.30 24.78 -9.81
C ASP A 196 -23.81 24.46 -9.72
N SER A 197 -23.32 23.62 -10.62
CA SER A 197 -21.91 23.18 -10.61
C SER A 197 -20.91 24.34 -10.72
N GLU A 198 -21.29 25.46 -11.34
CA GLU A 198 -20.45 26.64 -11.45
C GLU A 198 -20.22 27.31 -10.09
N HIS A 199 -21.18 27.23 -9.18
CA HIS A 199 -21.12 27.85 -7.85
C HIS A 199 -20.40 26.98 -6.81
N LEU A 200 -19.99 25.78 -7.15
CA LEU A 200 -19.22 24.92 -6.24
C LEU A 200 -17.89 25.56 -5.86
N PHE A 201 -17.70 25.69 -4.56
CA PHE A 201 -16.50 26.25 -3.97
C PHE A 201 -15.73 25.16 -3.20
N PHE A 202 -14.44 25.07 -3.47
CA PHE A 202 -13.53 24.14 -2.77
C PHE A 202 -12.54 24.97 -1.94
N PRO A 203 -12.63 24.96 -0.59
CA PRO A 203 -11.67 25.62 0.28
C PRO A 203 -10.24 25.13 -0.01
N LYS A 204 -9.25 26.02 0.18
CA LYS A 204 -7.84 25.70 -0.08
C LYS A 204 -7.35 24.52 0.75
N GLU A 205 -7.84 24.42 1.98
CA GLU A 205 -7.51 23.35 2.93
C GLU A 205 -7.98 21.96 2.44
N ILE A 206 -9.01 21.93 1.60
CA ILE A 206 -9.61 20.68 1.10
C ILE A 206 -8.97 20.22 -0.22
N TYR A 207 -8.53 21.15 -1.05
CA TYR A 207 -8.00 20.81 -2.36
C TYR A 207 -6.52 21.17 -2.51
N GLU A 208 -6.16 22.47 -2.49
CA GLU A 208 -4.80 22.93 -2.79
C GLU A 208 -3.78 22.42 -1.77
N GLU A 209 -4.04 22.58 -0.47
CA GLU A 209 -3.09 22.18 0.57
C GLU A 209 -2.89 20.66 0.63
N LEU A 210 -3.97 19.91 0.39
CA LEU A 210 -3.87 18.44 0.34
C LEU A 210 -3.12 17.98 -0.91
N LYS A 211 -3.37 18.63 -2.05
CA LYS A 211 -2.64 18.37 -3.31
C LYS A 211 -1.16 18.68 -3.14
N ASP A 212 -0.82 19.86 -2.63
CA ASP A 212 0.57 20.27 -2.38
C ASP A 212 1.30 19.31 -1.44
N ARG A 213 0.61 18.86 -0.39
CA ARG A 213 1.16 17.87 0.54
C ARG A 213 1.43 16.54 -0.16
N PHE A 214 0.50 16.07 -0.96
CA PHE A 214 0.64 14.84 -1.70
C PHE A 214 1.75 14.93 -2.75
N GLU A 215 1.84 16.05 -3.48
CA GLU A 215 2.92 16.32 -4.43
C GLU A 215 4.30 16.31 -3.75
N LYS A 216 4.43 16.93 -2.57
CA LYS A 216 5.67 16.91 -1.77
C LYS A 216 6.05 15.49 -1.35
N GLN A 217 5.07 14.66 -0.98
CA GLN A 217 5.32 13.25 -0.64
C GLN A 217 5.81 12.44 -1.85
N ILE A 218 5.17 12.61 -3.00
CA ILE A 218 5.58 11.95 -4.26
C ILE A 218 6.98 12.39 -4.66
N LYS A 219 7.26 13.70 -4.59
CA LYS A 219 8.58 14.26 -4.90
C LYS A 219 9.65 13.70 -3.98
N ALA A 220 9.43 13.71 -2.67
CA ALA A 220 10.38 13.17 -1.69
C ALA A 220 10.66 11.68 -1.93
N MET A 221 9.64 10.89 -2.28
CA MET A 221 9.83 9.47 -2.61
C MET A 221 10.62 9.28 -3.90
N THR A 222 10.34 10.09 -4.92
CA THR A 222 11.07 10.06 -6.19
C THR A 222 12.54 10.45 -5.99
N GLU A 223 12.81 11.52 -5.25
CA GLU A 223 14.17 11.95 -4.90
C GLU A 223 14.90 10.89 -4.10
N TYR A 224 14.22 10.22 -3.15
CA TYR A 224 14.81 9.18 -2.33
C TYR A 224 15.38 8.02 -3.14
N PHE A 225 14.68 7.51 -4.13
CA PHE A 225 15.19 6.38 -4.90
C PHE A 225 16.05 6.78 -6.10
N SER A 226 15.92 8.01 -6.62
CA SER A 226 16.71 8.47 -7.77
C SER A 226 18.03 9.15 -7.39
N SER A 227 18.24 9.50 -6.12
CA SER A 227 19.47 10.13 -5.67
C SER A 227 20.62 9.11 -5.59
N ASP A 228 21.76 9.44 -6.19
CA ASP A 228 22.99 8.63 -6.20
C ASP A 228 24.12 9.25 -5.36
N ASP A 229 23.88 10.40 -4.72
CA ASP A 229 24.90 11.20 -4.03
C ASP A 229 24.62 11.39 -2.54
N THR A 230 23.37 11.28 -2.12
CA THR A 230 22.97 11.54 -0.72
C THR A 230 22.65 10.25 0.02
N CYS A 231 23.22 10.08 1.20
CA CYS A 231 23.01 8.93 2.08
C CYS A 231 21.53 8.68 2.34
N ARG A 232 21.05 7.44 2.13
CA ARG A 232 19.63 7.06 2.30
C ARG A 232 19.11 7.37 3.72
N SER A 233 19.90 7.10 4.75
CA SER A 233 19.51 7.39 6.13
C SER A 233 19.38 8.89 6.38
N ARG A 234 20.28 9.71 5.82
CA ARG A 234 20.18 11.18 5.94
C ARG A 234 18.93 11.72 5.26
N MET A 235 18.60 11.19 4.07
CA MET A 235 17.36 11.58 3.37
C MET A 235 16.12 11.24 4.18
N LEU A 236 16.06 10.05 4.79
CA LEU A 236 14.95 9.64 5.65
C LEU A 236 14.83 10.52 6.89
N LEU A 237 15.93 10.73 7.61
CA LEU A 237 15.96 11.59 8.80
C LEU A 237 15.52 13.01 8.45
N GLY A 238 16.08 13.59 7.37
CA GLY A 238 15.70 14.92 6.90
C GLY A 238 14.22 15.05 6.54
N TYR A 239 13.63 14.01 5.93
CA TYR A 239 12.20 13.99 5.64
C TYR A 239 11.32 14.05 6.91
N PHE A 240 11.77 13.45 8.01
CA PHE A 240 11.09 13.49 9.31
C PHE A 240 11.52 14.67 10.21
N GLY A 241 12.33 15.59 9.68
CA GLY A 241 12.75 16.79 10.40
C GLY A 241 13.99 16.60 11.29
N GLU A 242 14.68 15.48 11.19
CA GLU A 242 15.93 15.22 11.89
C GLU A 242 17.12 15.50 10.95
N ASN A 243 18.02 16.40 11.36
CA ASN A 243 19.24 16.65 10.62
C ASN A 243 20.37 15.78 11.16
N SER A 244 21.01 15.01 10.29
CA SER A 244 22.21 14.24 10.60
C SER A 244 23.35 14.71 9.71
N ASP A 245 24.50 15.04 10.33
CA ASP A 245 25.72 15.40 9.62
C ASP A 245 26.56 14.15 9.24
N HIS A 246 26.12 12.96 9.71
CA HIS A 246 26.84 11.71 9.48
C HIS A 246 26.10 10.82 8.49
N ASP A 247 26.87 10.26 7.56
CA ASP A 247 26.39 9.22 6.65
C ASP A 247 26.37 7.86 7.36
N CYS A 248 25.45 6.97 6.96
CA CYS A 248 25.30 5.68 7.64
C CYS A 248 26.42 4.67 7.32
N GLY A 249 27.19 4.86 6.26
CA GLY A 249 28.26 3.95 5.80
C GLY A 249 27.78 2.59 5.25
N THR A 250 26.48 2.29 5.33
CA THR A 250 25.94 0.94 5.03
C THR A 250 24.91 0.90 3.91
N CYS A 251 24.38 2.04 3.48
CA CYS A 251 23.45 2.09 2.36
C CYS A 251 24.17 1.97 1.00
N ASP A 252 23.40 1.69 -0.04
CA ASP A 252 23.89 1.57 -1.43
C ASP A 252 24.74 2.76 -1.88
N VAL A 253 24.28 3.99 -1.59
CA VAL A 253 24.98 5.23 -1.95
C VAL A 253 26.33 5.35 -1.23
N CYS A 254 26.37 5.08 0.10
CA CYS A 254 27.61 5.13 0.85
C CYS A 254 28.61 4.08 0.33
N LEU A 255 28.17 2.84 0.15
CA LEU A 255 29.02 1.75 -0.36
C LEU A 255 29.51 2.00 -1.79
N GLN A 256 28.71 2.63 -2.66
CA GLN A 256 29.16 3.00 -4.01
C GLN A 256 30.16 4.15 -3.99
N ARG A 257 29.98 5.12 -3.08
CA ARG A 257 30.91 6.22 -2.94
C ARG A 257 32.28 5.73 -2.46
N ASP A 258 32.29 4.82 -1.50
CA ASP A 258 33.51 4.19 -1.00
C ASP A 258 34.21 3.40 -2.14
N LYS A 259 33.44 2.70 -3.00
CA LYS A 259 34.00 2.04 -4.19
C LYS A 259 34.52 3.04 -5.25
N LYS A 260 33.88 4.20 -5.43
CA LYS A 260 34.37 5.26 -6.34
C LYS A 260 35.66 5.96 -5.87
N LEU A 261 35.97 5.89 -4.57
CA LEU A 261 37.23 6.34 -4.01
C LEU A 261 38.40 5.40 -4.36
N VAL A 262 38.08 4.19 -4.84
CA VAL A 262 39.04 3.21 -5.37
C VAL A 262 39.06 3.36 -6.88
N ASN A 263 39.71 4.38 -7.40
CA ASN A 263 39.96 4.54 -8.83
C ASN A 263 41.33 3.98 -9.21
N ASP A 264 41.62 3.78 -10.52
CA ASP A 264 42.85 3.18 -11.01
C ASP A 264 44.11 3.94 -10.52
N ASP A 265 44.04 5.27 -10.42
CA ASP A 265 45.16 6.08 -9.93
C ASP A 265 45.45 5.87 -8.45
N THR A 266 44.36 5.71 -7.61
CA THR A 266 44.51 5.44 -6.17
C THR A 266 44.97 4.01 -5.91
N ILE A 267 44.54 3.05 -6.74
CA ILE A 267 45.00 1.66 -6.67
C ILE A 267 46.51 1.63 -7.01
N ALA A 268 46.94 2.22 -8.14
CA ALA A 268 48.33 2.25 -8.55
C ALA A 268 49.25 2.92 -7.49
N ALA A 269 48.79 4.01 -6.86
CA ALA A 269 49.52 4.64 -5.77
C ALA A 269 49.67 3.73 -4.55
N THR A 270 48.60 2.99 -4.20
CA THR A 270 48.58 2.06 -3.08
C THR A 270 49.42 0.81 -3.38
N GLU A 271 49.40 0.31 -4.59
CA GLU A 271 50.29 -0.76 -5.10
C GLU A 271 51.75 -0.38 -4.92
N ALA A 272 52.12 0.84 -5.30
CA ALA A 272 53.50 1.33 -5.11
C ALA A 272 53.90 1.37 -3.62
N GLU A 273 52.97 1.77 -2.71
CA GLU A 273 53.26 1.77 -1.27
C GLU A 273 53.39 0.34 -0.71
N ILE A 274 52.57 -0.62 -1.15
CA ILE A 274 52.69 -2.04 -0.77
C ILE A 274 54.00 -2.63 -1.29
N LEU A 275 54.35 -2.40 -2.55
CA LEU A 275 55.64 -2.87 -3.11
C LEU A 275 56.82 -2.25 -2.42
N ALA A 276 56.76 -0.99 -2.01
CA ALA A 276 57.83 -0.34 -1.24
C ALA A 276 58.01 -0.97 0.16
N LEU A 277 56.90 -1.40 0.83
CA LEU A 277 56.94 -2.11 2.10
C LEU A 277 57.62 -3.47 1.94
N LEU A 278 57.41 -4.17 0.83
CA LEU A 278 57.95 -5.51 0.55
C LEU A 278 59.31 -5.46 -0.21
N ALA A 279 59.88 -4.29 -0.43
CA ALA A 279 61.13 -4.11 -1.20
C ALA A 279 62.37 -4.73 -0.53
N ASP A 280 62.32 -5.01 0.77
CA ASP A 280 63.38 -5.65 1.54
C ASP A 280 63.51 -7.16 1.29
N LYS A 281 62.58 -7.71 0.45
CA LYS A 281 62.50 -9.14 0.11
C LYS A 281 62.30 -10.10 1.29
N HIS A 282 61.81 -9.60 2.42
CA HIS A 282 61.40 -10.43 3.55
C HIS A 282 59.95 -10.80 3.47
N ARG A 283 59.53 -11.81 4.23
CA ARG A 283 58.13 -12.16 4.40
C ARG A 283 57.47 -11.25 5.46
N HIS A 284 56.49 -10.47 5.07
CA HIS A 284 55.73 -9.55 5.94
C HIS A 284 54.36 -10.13 6.26
N HIS A 285 53.91 -10.00 7.49
CA HIS A 285 52.55 -10.41 7.87
C HIS A 285 51.55 -9.40 7.32
N ILE A 286 50.38 -9.86 6.80
CA ILE A 286 49.34 -9.03 6.19
C ILE A 286 48.90 -7.86 7.08
N THR A 287 49.01 -8.01 8.42
CA THR A 287 48.71 -6.95 9.40
C THR A 287 49.66 -5.75 9.31
N GLU A 288 50.84 -5.90 8.71
CA GLU A 288 51.79 -4.80 8.52
C GLU A 288 51.30 -3.78 7.48
N LEU A 289 50.39 -4.19 6.62
CA LEU A 289 49.70 -3.28 5.71
C LEU A 289 48.89 -2.19 6.45
N ASN A 290 48.57 -2.39 7.73
CA ASN A 290 47.93 -1.36 8.56
C ASN A 290 48.81 -0.13 8.78
N SER A 291 50.10 -0.23 8.50
CA SER A 291 51.02 0.91 8.53
C SER A 291 50.80 1.86 7.36
N ILE A 292 50.18 1.39 6.27
CA ILE A 292 49.80 2.16 5.08
C ILE A 292 48.57 2.98 5.46
N ARG A 293 48.70 4.31 5.46
CA ARG A 293 47.61 5.23 5.82
C ARG A 293 46.59 5.40 4.65
N ARG A 294 45.97 4.30 4.22
CA ARG A 294 44.96 4.26 3.19
C ARG A 294 43.69 3.55 3.69
N PRO A 295 42.52 3.84 3.13
CA PRO A 295 41.30 3.06 3.42
C PRO A 295 41.52 1.57 3.13
N TYR A 296 40.91 0.72 3.98
CA TYR A 296 41.04 -0.73 3.86
C TYR A 296 40.66 -1.24 2.46
N GLU A 297 39.62 -0.67 1.86
CA GLU A 297 39.11 -1.02 0.53
C GLU A 297 40.14 -0.74 -0.58
N GLN A 298 40.97 0.31 -0.45
CA GLN A 298 42.04 0.61 -1.38
C GLN A 298 43.20 -0.37 -1.22
N ILE A 299 43.54 -0.71 0.02
CA ILE A 299 44.61 -1.68 0.33
C ILE A 299 44.20 -3.07 -0.19
N ASP A 300 42.95 -3.49 0.06
CA ASP A 300 42.44 -4.78 -0.38
C ASP A 300 42.37 -4.90 -1.92
N ALA A 301 41.93 -3.84 -2.60
CA ALA A 301 41.89 -3.79 -4.06
C ALA A 301 43.31 -3.82 -4.66
N ALA A 302 44.25 -3.04 -4.12
CA ALA A 302 45.62 -3.00 -4.58
C ALA A 302 46.35 -4.33 -4.33
N LEU A 303 46.13 -4.95 -3.15
CA LEU A 303 46.70 -6.25 -2.83
C LEU A 303 46.17 -7.33 -3.78
N SER A 304 44.85 -7.36 -4.01
CA SER A 304 44.23 -8.29 -4.95
C SER A 304 44.77 -8.11 -6.38
N SER A 305 44.96 -6.88 -6.83
CA SER A 305 45.55 -6.57 -8.11
C SER A 305 47.00 -7.12 -8.22
N LEU A 306 47.82 -6.83 -7.24
CA LEU A 306 49.24 -7.28 -7.23
C LEU A 306 49.37 -8.80 -7.14
N ILE A 307 48.50 -9.50 -6.46
CA ILE A 307 48.44 -10.96 -6.40
C ILE A 307 48.01 -11.53 -7.77
N ASN A 308 46.98 -10.97 -8.38
CA ASN A 308 46.49 -11.39 -9.71
C ASN A 308 47.53 -11.15 -10.82
N GLU A 309 48.37 -10.14 -10.68
CA GLU A 309 49.47 -9.85 -11.61
C GLU A 309 50.75 -10.64 -11.26
N GLU A 310 50.70 -11.56 -10.29
CA GLU A 310 51.84 -12.37 -9.84
C GLU A 310 53.06 -11.54 -9.39
N LYS A 311 52.81 -10.30 -8.94
CA LYS A 311 53.88 -9.42 -8.41
C LYS A 311 54.15 -9.66 -6.91
N ILE A 312 53.15 -10.17 -6.19
CA ILE A 312 53.19 -10.52 -4.77
C ILE A 312 52.56 -11.88 -4.58
N PHE A 313 53.14 -12.64 -3.67
CA PHE A 313 52.63 -13.96 -3.29
C PHE A 313 52.15 -13.92 -1.83
N GLN A 314 51.10 -14.69 -1.52
CA GLN A 314 50.53 -14.80 -0.20
C GLN A 314 50.49 -16.29 0.22
N GLU A 315 51.14 -16.63 1.33
CA GLU A 315 51.11 -17.93 1.97
C GLU A 315 50.94 -17.76 3.50
N ASP A 316 50.00 -18.47 4.10
CA ASP A 316 49.79 -18.48 5.58
C ASP A 316 49.70 -17.08 6.21
N GLY A 317 49.11 -16.11 5.52
CA GLY A 317 49.00 -14.73 5.99
C GLY A 317 50.26 -13.88 5.83
N MET A 318 51.29 -14.44 5.20
CA MET A 318 52.53 -13.74 4.87
C MET A 318 52.57 -13.30 3.42
N LEU A 319 52.99 -12.08 3.17
CA LEU A 319 53.19 -11.48 1.84
C LEU A 319 54.67 -11.42 1.53
N PHE A 320 55.04 -11.74 0.29
CA PHE A 320 56.43 -11.65 -0.20
C PHE A 320 56.47 -11.40 -1.68
N VAL A 321 57.63 -10.93 -2.16
CA VAL A 321 57.98 -10.74 -3.55
C VAL A 321 59.10 -11.71 -3.89
N ASP A 322 59.07 -12.36 -5.05
CA ASP A 322 60.15 -13.27 -5.54
C ASP A 322 61.43 -12.56 -5.82
#